data_c998767b1f1e683363696758447c9fcb
#
_entry.id   c998767b1f1e683363696758447c9fcb
#
_cell.length_a   1.000
_cell.length_b   1.000
_cell.length_c   1.000
_cell.angle_alpha   90.00
_cell.angle_beta   90.00
_cell.angle_gamma   90.00
#
_symmetry.space_group_name_H-M   'P 1'
#
loop_
_entity.id
_entity.type
_entity.pdbx_description
1 polymer ?
#
loop_
_entity_poly.entity_id
_entity_poly.type
_entity_poly.pdbx_seq_one_letter_code
_entity_poly.pdbx_strand_id
1 'polypeptide(L)'
;MLATGLIIWNQYVTVPKNALEVDVMAWQWGWQYRLPGEDGKLGTTKVVNINDDNPFGINLDDPFGNDDVMIQSDVINLENNRPVKILLRSVDVLHNWYVPQFRAKMDAVPGTVTFYWFEPNKVGEYEVLCAEYCGVGHYAMRGGVEVQDKQDYDNWLQEQETFSDLIAKQKILENEKTKLAKK
;
A
#
# COMPACT_ATOMS: atom_id res chain seq x y z
N MET A 1 2.40 28.43 23.57
CA MET A 1 3.09 27.63 22.52
C MET A 1 3.10 26.14 22.82
N LEU A 2 3.50 25.64 24.01
CA LEU A 2 3.53 24.19 24.31
C LEU A 2 2.15 23.54 24.22
N ALA A 3 1.10 24.12 24.82
CA ALA A 3 -0.26 23.53 24.79
C ALA A 3 -0.83 23.41 23.37
N THR A 4 -0.66 24.42 22.54
CA THR A 4 -1.11 24.37 21.15
C THR A 4 -0.33 23.33 20.32
N GLY A 5 0.98 23.22 20.58
CA GLY A 5 1.80 22.19 19.94
C GLY A 5 1.37 20.77 20.32
N LEU A 6 1.03 20.52 21.58
CA LEU A 6 0.54 19.22 22.04
C LEU A 6 -0.83 18.85 21.45
N ILE A 7 -1.73 19.82 21.26
CA ILE A 7 -3.03 19.59 20.62
C ILE A 7 -2.82 19.18 19.16
N ILE A 8 -2.01 19.93 18.42
CA ILE A 8 -1.72 19.63 16.99
C ILE A 8 -1.01 18.28 16.86
N TRP A 9 -0.03 18.01 17.72
CA TRP A 9 0.66 16.72 17.73
C TRP A 9 -0.30 15.58 18.00
N ASN A 10 -1.20 15.72 18.99
CA ASN A 10 -2.20 14.70 19.30
C ASN A 10 -3.14 14.43 18.08
N GLN A 11 -3.56 15.48 17.38
CA GLN A 11 -4.35 15.31 16.15
C GLN A 11 -3.58 14.57 15.05
N TYR A 12 -2.29 14.88 14.90
CA TYR A 12 -1.43 14.24 13.89
C TYR A 12 -1.20 12.75 14.15
N VAL A 13 -1.03 12.34 15.41
CA VAL A 13 -0.76 10.94 15.77
C VAL A 13 -2.02 10.10 16.01
N THR A 14 -3.19 10.74 16.17
CA THR A 14 -4.45 10.05 16.43
C THR A 14 -5.20 9.77 15.14
N VAL A 15 -5.12 8.53 14.67
CA VAL A 15 -5.81 8.09 13.45
C VAL A 15 -7.33 8.04 13.67
N PRO A 16 -8.15 8.61 12.77
CA PRO A 16 -9.59 8.45 12.80
C PRO A 16 -10.01 6.97 12.70
N LYS A 17 -11.04 6.56 13.43
CA LYS A 17 -11.48 5.16 13.49
C LYS A 17 -12.00 4.61 12.15
N ASN A 18 -12.46 5.50 11.28
CA ASN A 18 -12.99 5.18 9.95
C ASN A 18 -11.96 5.35 8.84
N ALA A 19 -10.67 5.50 9.18
CA ALA A 19 -9.62 5.63 8.18
C ALA A 19 -9.46 4.33 7.39
N LEU A 20 -9.37 4.45 6.06
CA LEU A 20 -8.97 3.37 5.18
C LEU A 20 -7.50 3.04 5.47
N GLU A 21 -7.19 1.78 5.77
CA GLU A 21 -5.80 1.34 5.88
C GLU A 21 -5.26 1.00 4.49
N VAL A 22 -4.12 1.57 4.13
CA VAL A 22 -3.37 1.27 2.90
C VAL A 22 -2.00 0.77 3.31
N ASP A 23 -1.68 -0.47 2.99
CA ASP A 23 -0.36 -1.05 3.23
C ASP A 23 0.52 -0.82 2.00
N VAL A 24 1.66 -0.17 2.19
CA VAL A 24 2.61 0.22 1.14
C VAL A 24 3.90 -0.53 1.32
N MET A 25 4.31 -1.26 0.31
CA MET A 25 5.61 -1.93 0.25
C MET A 25 6.54 -1.16 -0.68
N ALA A 26 7.73 -0.83 -0.17
CA ALA A 26 8.80 -0.19 -0.93
C ALA A 26 9.93 -1.19 -1.23
N TRP A 27 10.52 -1.08 -2.41
CA TRP A 27 11.72 -1.81 -2.79
C TRP A 27 12.58 -1.00 -3.80
N GLN A 28 13.74 -1.46 -4.11
CA GLN A 28 14.61 -0.87 -5.12
C GLN A 28 14.21 -1.33 -6.54
N TRP A 29 13.47 -0.59 -7.38
CA TRP A 29 12.96 0.75 -7.05
C TRP A 29 11.49 0.83 -7.47
N GLY A 30 10.58 0.76 -6.52
CA GLY A 30 9.16 0.81 -6.81
C GLY A 30 8.29 0.84 -5.56
N TRP A 31 6.99 0.92 -5.80
CA TRP A 31 5.94 0.93 -4.81
C TRP A 31 4.88 -0.11 -5.16
N GLN A 32 4.33 -0.76 -4.18
CA GLN A 32 3.17 -1.62 -4.32
C GLN A 32 2.20 -1.36 -3.19
N TYR A 33 0.93 -1.56 -3.46
CA TYR A 33 -0.11 -1.24 -2.49
C TYR A 33 -1.01 -2.43 -2.26
N ARG A 34 -1.51 -2.51 -1.02
CA ARG A 34 -2.51 -3.46 -0.59
C ARG A 34 -3.59 -2.73 0.18
N LEU A 35 -4.84 -3.01 -0.16
CA LEU A 35 -6.02 -2.47 0.49
C LEU A 35 -6.77 -3.60 1.21
N PRO A 36 -7.52 -3.30 2.29
CA PRO A 36 -8.44 -4.26 2.86
C PRO A 36 -9.54 -4.58 1.84
N GLY A 37 -9.98 -5.82 1.85
CA GLY A 37 -11.08 -6.28 1.02
C GLY A 37 -12.46 -5.85 1.53
N GLU A 38 -13.47 -6.66 1.25
CA GLU A 38 -14.87 -6.38 1.64
C GLU A 38 -15.07 -6.35 3.16
N ASP A 39 -14.26 -7.08 3.91
CA ASP A 39 -14.34 -7.14 5.37
C ASP A 39 -13.76 -5.89 6.06
N GLY A 40 -13.07 -5.02 5.30
CA GLY A 40 -12.48 -3.77 5.76
C GLY A 40 -11.25 -3.94 6.67
N LYS A 41 -10.60 -5.12 6.64
CA LYS A 41 -9.42 -5.42 7.47
C LYS A 41 -8.30 -6.00 6.63
N LEU A 42 -7.10 -5.54 6.87
CA LEU A 42 -5.91 -6.15 6.27
C LEU A 42 -5.57 -7.47 6.98
N GLY A 43 -5.32 -8.51 6.19
CA GLY A 43 -4.82 -9.78 6.70
C GLY A 43 -3.44 -9.65 7.38
N THR A 44 -3.19 -10.52 8.35
CA THR A 44 -1.90 -10.56 9.06
C THR A 44 -0.76 -10.97 8.12
N THR A 45 0.43 -10.48 8.42
CA THR A 45 1.63 -10.74 7.61
C THR A 45 2.73 -11.40 8.44
N LYS A 46 3.52 -12.26 7.79
CA LYS A 46 4.69 -12.91 8.38
C LYS A 46 5.88 -12.79 7.44
N VAL A 47 7.02 -12.39 7.97
CA VAL A 47 8.27 -12.23 7.17
C VAL A 47 8.63 -13.51 6.44
N VAL A 48 8.39 -14.68 7.05
CA VAL A 48 8.69 -15.99 6.44
C VAL A 48 7.86 -16.31 5.19
N ASN A 49 6.76 -15.59 4.98
CA ASN A 49 5.88 -15.75 3.81
C ASN A 49 6.25 -14.81 2.66
N ILE A 50 7.21 -13.90 2.86
CA ILE A 50 7.63 -12.95 1.83
C ILE A 50 8.35 -13.72 0.72
N ASN A 51 7.84 -13.60 -0.48
CA ASN A 51 8.43 -14.10 -1.73
C ASN A 51 7.91 -13.28 -2.91
N ASP A 52 8.36 -13.58 -4.12
CA ASP A 52 8.00 -12.83 -5.34
C ASP A 52 6.48 -12.80 -5.60
N ASP A 53 5.77 -13.84 -5.20
CA ASP A 53 4.33 -13.99 -5.39
C ASP A 53 3.51 -13.41 -4.22
N ASN A 54 4.16 -13.20 -3.06
CA ASN A 54 3.56 -12.67 -1.85
C ASN A 54 4.49 -11.63 -1.19
N PRO A 55 4.70 -10.48 -1.81
CA PRO A 55 5.67 -9.49 -1.35
C PRO A 55 5.32 -8.88 0.00
N PHE A 56 4.05 -8.85 0.39
CA PHE A 56 3.61 -8.41 1.72
C PHE A 56 3.75 -9.49 2.81
N GLY A 57 3.99 -10.74 2.43
CA GLY A 57 4.06 -11.86 3.36
C GLY A 57 2.71 -12.18 4.03
N ILE A 58 1.61 -12.03 3.29
CA ILE A 58 0.25 -12.31 3.77
C ILE A 58 0.19 -13.73 4.29
N ASN A 59 -0.43 -13.92 5.45
CA ASN A 59 -0.61 -15.22 6.05
C ASN A 59 -1.79 -15.95 5.39
N LEU A 60 -1.50 -17.02 4.66
CA LEU A 60 -2.51 -17.80 3.94
C LEU A 60 -3.54 -18.49 4.85
N ASP A 61 -3.22 -18.65 6.14
CA ASP A 61 -4.12 -19.23 7.14
C ASP A 61 -5.06 -18.17 7.76
N ASP A 62 -4.84 -16.90 7.44
CA ASP A 62 -5.65 -15.80 7.94
C ASP A 62 -6.79 -15.50 6.97
N PRO A 63 -8.06 -15.76 7.34
CA PRO A 63 -9.18 -15.53 6.44
C PRO A 63 -9.33 -14.05 6.02
N PHE A 64 -8.87 -13.10 6.84
CA PHE A 64 -8.93 -11.67 6.53
C PHE A 64 -7.98 -11.23 5.41
N GLY A 65 -6.97 -12.04 5.08
CA GLY A 65 -6.03 -11.73 4.01
C GLY A 65 -6.47 -12.22 2.62
N ASN A 66 -7.48 -13.07 2.54
CA ASN A 66 -7.88 -13.69 1.27
C ASN A 66 -8.56 -12.70 0.32
N ASP A 67 -9.30 -11.76 0.86
CA ASP A 67 -10.01 -10.72 0.12
C ASP A 67 -9.21 -9.39 0.03
N ASP A 68 -8.01 -9.32 0.62
CA ASP A 68 -7.11 -8.17 0.45
C ASP A 68 -6.92 -7.86 -1.04
N VAL A 69 -7.09 -6.60 -1.39
CA VAL A 69 -6.97 -6.13 -2.77
C VAL A 69 -5.53 -5.75 -3.06
N MET A 70 -4.97 -6.35 -4.10
CA MET A 70 -3.57 -6.20 -4.49
C MET A 70 -3.46 -5.27 -5.70
N ILE A 71 -2.92 -4.08 -5.50
CA ILE A 71 -2.75 -3.11 -6.59
C ILE A 71 -1.44 -3.42 -7.33
N GLN A 72 -1.58 -3.81 -8.60
CA GLN A 72 -0.47 -4.19 -9.48
C GLN A 72 0.17 -2.98 -10.20
N SER A 73 -0.09 -1.77 -9.70
CA SER A 73 0.40 -0.50 -10.24
C SER A 73 1.19 0.25 -9.18
N ASP A 74 2.08 1.15 -9.61
CA ASP A 74 2.74 2.16 -8.79
C ASP A 74 1.85 3.38 -8.51
N VAL A 75 0.60 3.36 -9.01
CA VAL A 75 -0.43 4.36 -8.74
C VAL A 75 -1.52 3.75 -7.85
N ILE A 76 -1.86 4.46 -6.78
CA ILE A 76 -2.96 4.11 -5.87
C ILE A 76 -4.10 5.11 -6.00
N ASN A 77 -5.33 4.63 -6.09
CA ASN A 77 -6.52 5.48 -6.07
C ASN A 77 -7.04 5.61 -4.64
N LEU A 78 -7.46 6.81 -4.27
CA LEU A 78 -7.99 7.13 -2.95
C LEU A 78 -9.32 7.88 -3.08
N GLU A 79 -10.24 7.60 -2.16
CA GLU A 79 -11.52 8.29 -2.08
C GLU A 79 -11.34 9.71 -1.48
N ASN A 80 -11.90 10.72 -2.16
CA ASN A 80 -11.90 12.10 -1.69
C ASN A 80 -12.70 12.26 -0.39
N ASN A 81 -12.20 13.07 0.55
CA ASN A 81 -12.79 13.31 1.87
C ASN A 81 -12.95 12.05 2.76
N ARG A 82 -12.14 11.02 2.51
CA ARG A 82 -12.05 9.85 3.38
C ARG A 82 -10.69 9.82 4.06
N PRO A 83 -10.62 9.72 5.40
CA PRO A 83 -9.34 9.54 6.09
C PRO A 83 -8.63 8.28 5.63
N VAL A 84 -7.33 8.39 5.41
CA VAL A 84 -6.47 7.28 4.98
C VAL A 84 -5.31 7.15 5.95
N LYS A 85 -5.06 5.93 6.42
CA LYS A 85 -3.89 5.55 7.19
C LYS A 85 -2.94 4.77 6.29
N ILE A 86 -1.79 5.34 6.01
CA ILE A 86 -0.72 4.67 5.26
C ILE A 86 0.14 3.87 6.24
N LEU A 87 0.27 2.58 6.00
CA LEU A 87 1.25 1.69 6.65
C LEU A 87 2.42 1.52 5.69
N LEU A 88 3.63 1.74 6.14
CA LEU A 88 4.82 1.72 5.29
C LEU A 88 5.78 0.62 5.70
N ARG A 89 6.23 -0.14 4.72
CA ARG A 89 7.19 -1.23 4.85
C ARG A 89 8.26 -1.12 3.78
N SER A 90 9.41 -1.72 4.03
CA SER A 90 10.46 -1.90 3.05
C SER A 90 11.02 -3.31 3.10
N VAL A 91 11.31 -3.88 1.93
CA VAL A 91 11.94 -5.21 1.82
C VAL A 91 13.46 -5.16 1.82
N ASP A 92 14.05 -4.01 1.53
CA ASP A 92 15.50 -3.90 1.28
C ASP A 92 16.16 -2.75 2.07
N VAL A 93 16.05 -1.50 1.64
CA VAL A 93 16.70 -0.34 2.23
C VAL A 93 15.69 0.69 2.73
N LEU A 94 16.17 1.80 3.28
CA LEU A 94 15.31 2.93 3.63
C LEU A 94 14.76 3.58 2.37
N HIS A 95 13.46 3.84 2.36
CA HIS A 95 12.75 4.67 1.40
C HIS A 95 11.91 5.69 2.17
N ASN A 96 11.32 6.64 1.46
CA ASN A 96 10.39 7.58 2.08
C ASN A 96 9.25 7.87 1.11
N TRP A 97 8.04 7.54 1.50
CA TRP A 97 6.85 7.80 0.71
C TRP A 97 6.41 9.24 0.92
N TYR A 98 6.53 10.06 -0.11
CA TYR A 98 6.31 11.50 -0.06
C TYR A 98 5.40 11.95 -1.20
N VAL A 99 4.28 12.57 -0.85
CA VAL A 99 3.43 13.31 -1.79
C VAL A 99 3.56 14.80 -1.48
N PRO A 100 4.27 15.58 -2.30
CA PRO A 100 4.59 16.98 -2.01
C PRO A 100 3.36 17.84 -1.68
N GLN A 101 2.27 17.65 -2.41
CA GLN A 101 1.04 18.41 -2.24
C GLN A 101 0.32 18.09 -0.93
N PHE A 102 0.50 16.88 -0.38
CA PHE A 102 -0.05 16.49 0.93
C PHE A 102 0.79 17.03 2.09
N ARG A 103 1.98 17.55 1.81
CA ARG A 103 2.92 18.12 2.80
C ARG A 103 3.27 17.17 3.95
N ALA A 104 3.20 15.88 3.68
CA ALA A 104 3.50 14.84 4.63
C ALA A 104 4.34 13.76 3.97
N LYS A 105 5.26 13.19 4.73
CA LYS A 105 6.11 12.08 4.33
C LYS A 105 6.44 11.21 5.53
N MET A 106 6.72 9.95 5.28
CA MET A 106 7.12 8.99 6.30
C MET A 106 8.09 7.97 5.71
N ASP A 107 9.07 7.57 6.52
CA ASP A 107 10.06 6.57 6.12
C ASP A 107 9.45 5.17 6.09
N ALA A 108 9.77 4.42 5.03
CA ALA A 108 9.59 2.99 4.94
C ALA A 108 10.88 2.32 5.41
N VAL A 109 10.84 1.71 6.61
CA VAL A 109 12.02 1.18 7.29
C VAL A 109 12.02 -0.33 7.23
N PRO A 110 13.10 -1.00 6.77
CA PRO A 110 13.20 -2.46 6.80
C PRO A 110 12.99 -3.02 8.22
N GLY A 111 12.13 -4.03 8.32
CA GLY A 111 11.84 -4.69 9.59
C GLY A 111 10.92 -3.93 10.54
N THR A 112 10.40 -2.78 10.15
CA THR A 112 9.48 -1.96 10.96
C THR A 112 8.31 -1.49 10.13
N VAL A 113 7.11 -1.46 10.71
CA VAL A 113 5.95 -0.82 10.07
C VAL A 113 5.79 0.57 10.64
N THR A 114 6.01 1.57 9.81
CA THR A 114 5.75 2.97 10.17
C THR A 114 4.39 3.38 9.64
N PHE A 115 3.84 4.48 10.13
CA PHE A 115 2.55 4.94 9.63
C PHE A 115 2.40 6.46 9.80
N TYR A 116 1.50 7.02 9.00
CA TYR A 116 0.86 8.30 9.22
C TYR A 116 -0.52 8.30 8.59
N TRP A 117 -1.31 9.34 8.83
CA TRP A 117 -2.63 9.46 8.22
C TRP A 117 -2.85 10.86 7.65
N PHE A 118 -3.74 10.95 6.70
CA PHE A 118 -4.21 12.18 6.09
C PHE A 118 -5.62 12.01 5.54
N GLU A 119 -6.25 13.11 5.14
CA GLU A 119 -7.53 13.11 4.46
C GLU A 119 -7.38 13.91 3.17
N PRO A 120 -7.44 13.26 1.98
CA PRO A 120 -7.40 13.97 0.71
C PRO A 120 -8.70 14.76 0.54
N ASN A 121 -8.60 16.04 0.25
CA ASN A 121 -9.74 16.96 0.17
C ASN A 121 -9.91 17.60 -1.21
N LYS A 122 -9.20 17.12 -2.22
CA LYS A 122 -9.27 17.62 -3.59
C LYS A 122 -9.01 16.48 -4.57
N VAL A 123 -9.96 16.25 -5.46
CA VAL A 123 -9.84 15.35 -6.61
C VAL A 123 -8.69 15.79 -7.53
N GLY A 124 -7.90 14.84 -8.02
CA GLY A 124 -6.79 15.08 -8.93
C GLY A 124 -5.70 14.03 -8.83
N GLU A 125 -4.71 14.19 -9.67
CA GLU A 125 -3.51 13.32 -9.74
C GLU A 125 -2.35 13.98 -8.98
N TYR A 126 -1.63 13.16 -8.21
CA TYR A 126 -0.53 13.60 -7.37
C TYR A 126 0.65 12.66 -7.54
N GLU A 127 1.85 13.21 -7.58
CA GLU A 127 3.07 12.42 -7.71
C GLU A 127 3.55 11.92 -6.34
N VAL A 128 3.92 10.62 -6.29
CA VAL A 128 4.66 10.02 -5.18
C VAL A 128 6.14 10.02 -5.50
N LEU A 129 6.95 10.49 -4.58
CA LEU A 129 8.41 10.53 -4.69
C LEU A 129 9.04 9.73 -3.55
N CYS A 130 10.17 9.08 -3.84
CA CYS A 130 11.05 8.62 -2.77
C CYS A 130 11.87 9.81 -2.27
N ALA A 131 11.73 10.17 -0.98
CA ALA A 131 12.43 11.29 -0.37
C ALA A 131 13.54 10.85 0.61
N GLU A 132 14.03 9.59 0.52
CA GLU A 132 15.21 9.07 1.22
C GLU A 132 16.12 8.37 0.23
N TYR A 133 17.43 8.66 0.27
CA TYR A 133 18.37 8.08 -0.68
C TYR A 133 18.43 6.55 -0.54
N CYS A 134 17.97 5.86 -1.57
CA CYS A 134 17.77 4.40 -1.58
C CYS A 134 18.61 3.67 -2.66
N GLY A 135 19.63 4.33 -3.21
CA GLY A 135 20.54 3.73 -4.21
C GLY A 135 20.50 4.42 -5.57
N VAL A 136 21.08 3.77 -6.59
CA VAL A 136 21.29 4.38 -7.90
C VAL A 136 20.02 4.74 -8.65
N GLY A 137 18.91 4.03 -8.40
CA GLY A 137 17.59 4.30 -8.99
C GLY A 137 16.73 5.29 -8.20
N HIS A 138 17.25 5.86 -7.10
CA HIS A 138 16.51 6.77 -6.23
C HIS A 138 15.79 7.91 -6.98
N TYR A 139 16.45 8.54 -7.93
CA TYR A 139 15.91 9.66 -8.72
C TYR A 139 14.72 9.25 -9.61
N ALA A 140 14.62 7.99 -9.95
CA ALA A 140 13.57 7.43 -10.81
C ALA A 140 12.45 6.71 -10.02
N MET A 141 12.61 6.55 -8.70
CA MET A 141 11.60 5.89 -7.86
C MET A 141 10.42 6.81 -7.62
N ARG A 142 9.44 6.68 -8.49
CA ARG A 142 8.21 7.49 -8.52
C ARG A 142 7.00 6.58 -8.49
N GLY A 143 5.85 7.17 -8.18
CA GLY A 143 4.53 6.55 -8.25
C GLY A 143 3.48 7.64 -8.31
N GLY A 144 2.22 7.28 -8.10
CA GLY A 144 1.12 8.23 -8.14
C GLY A 144 0.07 7.97 -7.07
N VAL A 145 -0.66 9.03 -6.75
CA VAL A 145 -1.94 8.97 -6.03
C VAL A 145 -2.98 9.65 -6.89
N GLU A 146 -4.04 8.94 -7.22
CA GLU A 146 -5.21 9.49 -7.88
C GLU A 146 -6.34 9.63 -6.87
N VAL A 147 -6.71 10.86 -6.53
CA VAL A 147 -7.84 11.14 -5.64
C VAL A 147 -9.10 11.28 -6.48
N GLN A 148 -10.08 10.44 -6.21
CA GLN A 148 -11.33 10.34 -6.99
C GLN A 148 -12.55 10.58 -6.11
N ASP A 149 -13.67 10.92 -6.74
CA ASP A 149 -14.96 10.90 -6.07
C ASP A 149 -15.36 9.45 -5.76
N LYS A 150 -16.22 9.28 -4.75
CA LYS A 150 -16.58 7.95 -4.23
C LYS A 150 -17.01 6.96 -5.32
N GLN A 151 -17.80 7.39 -6.30
CA GLN A 151 -18.30 6.48 -7.34
C GLN A 151 -17.18 5.97 -8.25
N ASP A 152 -16.27 6.84 -8.65
CA ASP A 152 -15.13 6.46 -9.50
C ASP A 152 -14.16 5.58 -8.74
N TYR A 153 -13.92 5.88 -7.45
CA TYR A 153 -13.13 5.04 -6.56
C TYR A 153 -13.74 3.63 -6.39
N ASP A 154 -15.05 3.54 -6.15
CA ASP A 154 -15.74 2.25 -6.01
C ASP A 154 -15.66 1.42 -7.31
N ASN A 155 -15.83 2.06 -8.47
CA ASN A 155 -15.68 1.40 -9.78
C ASN A 155 -14.26 0.86 -9.99
N TRP A 156 -13.25 1.71 -9.73
CA TRP A 156 -11.86 1.31 -9.81
C TRP A 156 -11.52 0.15 -8.88
N LEU A 157 -12.02 0.18 -7.63
CA LEU A 157 -11.75 -0.86 -6.65
C LEU A 157 -12.33 -2.22 -7.07
N GLN A 158 -13.51 -2.24 -7.69
CA GLN A 158 -14.13 -3.46 -8.20
C GLN A 158 -13.37 -4.11 -9.37
N GLU A 159 -12.53 -3.37 -10.07
CA GLU A 159 -11.69 -3.88 -11.15
C GLU A 159 -10.38 -4.51 -10.66
N GLN A 160 -10.06 -4.32 -9.37
CA GLN A 160 -8.82 -4.83 -8.80
C GLN A 160 -8.94 -6.31 -8.41
N GLU A 161 -7.81 -7.00 -8.40
CA GLU A 161 -7.75 -8.41 -8.05
C GLU A 161 -7.52 -8.61 -6.55
N THR A 162 -8.17 -9.60 -5.99
CA THR A 162 -7.91 -10.02 -4.61
C THR A 162 -6.65 -10.89 -4.53
N PHE A 163 -6.09 -11.01 -3.33
CA PHE A 163 -4.95 -11.90 -3.10
C PHE A 163 -5.29 -13.36 -3.43
N SER A 164 -6.51 -13.81 -3.12
CA SER A 164 -6.97 -15.16 -3.48
C SER A 164 -7.03 -15.38 -4.99
N ASP A 165 -7.43 -14.38 -5.78
CA ASP A 165 -7.47 -14.45 -7.24
C ASP A 165 -6.06 -14.61 -7.82
N LEU A 166 -5.10 -13.83 -7.30
CA LEU A 166 -3.70 -13.90 -7.73
C LEU A 166 -3.11 -15.29 -7.45
N ILE A 167 -3.30 -15.82 -6.24
CA ILE A 167 -2.83 -17.16 -5.89
C ILE A 167 -3.49 -18.24 -6.77
N ALA A 168 -4.77 -18.11 -7.08
CA ALA A 168 -5.46 -19.06 -7.97
C ALA A 168 -4.88 -19.03 -9.40
N LYS A 169 -4.61 -17.84 -9.94
CA LYS A 169 -3.98 -17.67 -11.26
C LYS A 169 -2.58 -18.28 -11.32
N GLN A 170 -1.77 -18.07 -10.30
CA GLN A 170 -0.42 -18.64 -10.22
C GLN A 170 -0.44 -20.17 -10.24
N LYS A 171 -1.30 -20.79 -9.44
CA LYS A 171 -1.45 -22.25 -9.43
C LYS A 171 -1.82 -22.82 -10.78
N ILE A 172 -2.65 -22.12 -11.55
CA ILE A 172 -3.01 -22.51 -12.93
C ILE A 172 -1.77 -22.46 -13.83
N LEU A 173 -1.01 -21.36 -13.80
CA LEU A 173 0.19 -21.17 -14.61
C LEU A 173 1.29 -22.20 -14.28
N GLU A 174 1.50 -22.53 -13.02
CA GLU A 174 2.46 -23.56 -12.59
C GLU A 174 2.06 -24.95 -13.10
N ASN A 175 0.77 -25.29 -13.01
CA ASN A 175 0.25 -26.54 -13.53
C ASN A 175 0.43 -26.66 -15.06
N GLU A 176 0.24 -25.58 -15.80
CA GLU A 176 0.47 -25.53 -17.24
C GLU A 176 1.94 -25.69 -17.60
N LYS A 177 2.85 -24.97 -16.92
CA LYS A 177 4.30 -25.11 -17.08
C LYS A 177 4.75 -26.55 -16.80
N THR A 178 4.22 -27.18 -15.77
CA THR A 178 4.55 -28.56 -15.40
C THR A 178 4.07 -29.58 -16.45
N LYS A 179 2.91 -29.33 -17.08
CA LYS A 179 2.39 -30.18 -18.19
C LYS A 179 3.23 -30.04 -19.45
N LEU A 180 3.73 -28.82 -19.74
CA LEU A 180 4.58 -28.58 -20.93
C LEU A 180 5.98 -29.19 -20.76
N ALA A 181 6.54 -29.15 -19.54
CA ALA A 181 7.85 -29.73 -19.25
C ALA A 181 7.89 -31.27 -19.25
N LYS A 182 6.71 -31.94 -19.25
CA LYS A 182 6.57 -33.42 -19.31
C LYS A 182 6.31 -33.94 -20.71
N LYS A 183 6.22 -33.07 -21.70
CA LYS A 183 6.12 -33.41 -23.14
C LYS A 183 7.46 -33.27 -23.82
#